data_e9c7a434614ec4bfeadaadd36e2d9ccd
#
_entry.id   e9c7a434614ec4bfeadaadd36e2d9ccd
#
_cell.length_a   1.000
_cell.length_b   1.000
_cell.length_c   1.000
_cell.angle_alpha   90.00
_cell.angle_beta   90.00
_cell.angle_gamma   90.00
#
_symmetry.space_group_name_H-M   'P 1'
#
loop_
_entity.id
_entity.type
_entity.pdbx_description
1 polymer ?
#
loop_
_entity_poly.entity_id
_entity_poly.type
_entity_poly.pdbx_seq_one_letter_code
_entity_poly.pdbx_strand_id
1 'polypeptide(L)'
;MGELKSRLFFVLGALVVYRLGAHIPVPGIDPEVLAKLFESQSGGILGMFNMFSGGALSRFTVFALGIMPYISASIIMQLMSAVSPQLEQLKKEGEAGRRTITKWTRYGTVVLASFQALGIAIALEGQPGLVLDPGLAFRLMTVITLVSGTMFIMWLGEQITERGIGNGISIIIFAGIVAGLPSAISSTAEMVNTGAFSIPLAFFLLVATVAVTALVVFVERGQRKITVNYAKRQVGNKVYGGQTTHLPLKLNMAGVIPPIFASSIILFPATMAGWFGSNESMYWLKDISAALSPGQPIYILLFASAIIFFCFFYTALQFNPKDTADSLKKSGAFIPGIRPGDQTAKYIDKIMGRLTLVGAAYITLVCLLPEFLILKFNTPFYFGGTSLLIIVVVTMDFMVQVQSHLMSNQYEGLLKKANFKGGGSAKKS
;
A
#
# COMPACT_ATOMS: atom_id res chain seq x y z
N MET A 1 5.20 23.07 16.91
CA MET A 1 6.47 22.40 16.55
C MET A 1 6.74 21.15 17.40
N GLY A 2 6.41 21.11 18.70
CA GLY A 2 6.66 19.94 19.56
C GLY A 2 5.88 18.68 19.15
N GLU A 3 4.60 18.83 18.85
CA GLU A 3 3.74 17.69 18.48
C GLU A 3 4.17 17.00 17.17
N LEU A 4 4.50 17.78 16.12
CA LEU A 4 4.99 17.24 14.86
C LEU A 4 6.31 16.49 15.03
N LYS A 5 7.24 17.04 15.83
CA LYS A 5 8.51 16.36 16.15
C LYS A 5 8.27 15.05 16.87
N SER A 6 7.36 15.03 17.86
CA SER A 6 7.01 13.81 18.59
C SER A 6 6.45 12.73 17.66
N ARG A 7 5.53 13.09 16.75
CA ARG A 7 4.97 12.19 15.76
C ARG A 7 6.02 11.63 14.79
N LEU A 8 6.94 12.48 14.31
CA LEU A 8 8.05 12.05 13.44
C LEU A 8 9.00 11.10 14.18
N PHE A 9 9.41 11.43 15.41
CA PHE A 9 10.26 10.55 16.21
C PHE A 9 9.58 9.20 16.50
N PHE A 10 8.26 9.20 16.71
CA PHE A 10 7.51 7.96 16.89
C PHE A 10 7.57 7.09 15.62
N VAL A 11 7.36 7.66 14.43
CA VAL A 11 7.47 6.92 13.16
C VAL A 11 8.88 6.36 12.98
N LEU A 12 9.91 7.16 13.20
CA LEU A 12 11.30 6.71 13.10
C LEU A 12 11.60 5.57 14.11
N GLY A 13 11.17 5.71 15.36
CA GLY A 13 11.31 4.66 16.38
C GLY A 13 10.59 3.37 16.00
N ALA A 14 9.38 3.48 15.47
CA ALA A 14 8.62 2.32 15.00
C ALA A 14 9.31 1.62 13.81
N LEU A 15 9.90 2.38 12.87
CA LEU A 15 10.66 1.80 11.76
C LEU A 15 11.95 1.11 12.23
N VAL A 16 12.62 1.65 13.24
CA VAL A 16 13.78 0.98 13.86
C VAL A 16 13.37 -0.35 14.49
N VAL A 17 12.27 -0.37 15.24
CA VAL A 17 11.73 -1.61 15.85
C VAL A 17 11.36 -2.63 14.76
N TYR A 18 10.69 -2.19 13.70
CA TYR A 18 10.39 -3.05 12.55
C TYR A 18 11.66 -3.63 11.92
N ARG A 19 12.68 -2.81 11.74
CA ARG A 19 13.94 -3.25 11.13
C ARG A 19 14.70 -4.22 12.01
N LEU A 20 14.73 -4.00 13.31
CA LEU A 20 15.34 -4.93 14.29
C LEU A 20 14.64 -6.29 14.25
N GLY A 21 13.32 -6.32 14.28
CA GLY A 21 12.53 -7.56 14.21
C GLY A 21 12.73 -8.34 12.91
N ALA A 22 12.98 -7.63 11.78
CA ALA A 22 13.31 -8.26 10.51
C ALA A 22 14.70 -8.96 10.48
N HIS A 23 15.44 -8.94 11.57
CA HIS A 23 16.74 -9.61 11.73
C HIS A 23 16.74 -10.69 12.83
N ILE A 24 15.62 -10.90 13.52
CA ILE A 24 15.49 -11.94 14.55
C ILE A 24 15.10 -13.26 13.86
N PRO A 25 16.01 -14.24 13.73
CA PRO A 25 15.72 -15.49 13.03
C PRO A 25 14.75 -16.37 13.84
N VAL A 26 13.96 -17.17 13.14
CA VAL A 26 13.18 -18.24 13.74
C VAL A 26 14.11 -19.41 14.08
N PRO A 27 14.06 -19.95 15.30
CA PRO A 27 14.94 -21.06 15.67
C PRO A 27 14.61 -22.36 14.91
N GLY A 28 15.61 -23.23 14.76
CA GLY A 28 15.45 -24.56 14.16
C GLY A 28 15.74 -24.64 12.66
N ILE A 29 16.30 -23.60 12.05
CA ILE A 29 16.66 -23.55 10.62
C ILE A 29 18.15 -23.26 10.44
N ASP A 30 18.77 -23.92 9.48
CA ASP A 30 20.15 -23.66 9.08
C ASP A 30 20.20 -22.45 8.14
N PRO A 31 20.87 -21.34 8.54
CA PRO A 31 20.89 -20.11 7.76
C PRO A 31 21.69 -20.22 6.46
N GLU A 32 22.70 -21.11 6.38
CA GLU A 32 23.53 -21.27 5.19
C GLU A 32 22.78 -21.99 4.07
N VAL A 33 22.06 -23.06 4.41
CA VAL A 33 21.24 -23.82 3.46
C VAL A 33 20.09 -22.94 2.96
N LEU A 34 19.48 -22.16 3.86
CA LEU A 34 18.41 -21.23 3.52
C LEU A 34 18.89 -20.15 2.53
N ALA A 35 20.06 -19.56 2.75
CA ALA A 35 20.62 -18.54 1.86
C ALA A 35 20.82 -19.07 0.43
N LYS A 36 21.40 -20.26 0.30
CA LYS A 36 21.59 -20.95 -1.00
C LYS A 36 20.27 -21.22 -1.72
N LEU A 37 19.23 -21.61 -0.98
CA LEU A 37 17.90 -21.87 -1.53
C LEU A 37 17.27 -20.59 -2.08
N PHE A 38 17.38 -19.48 -1.35
CA PHE A 38 16.87 -18.19 -1.80
C PHE A 38 17.66 -17.60 -2.97
N GLU A 39 18.97 -17.79 -3.04
CA GLU A 39 19.78 -17.38 -4.19
C GLU A 39 19.34 -18.10 -5.47
N SER A 40 19.04 -19.40 -5.40
CA SER A 40 18.57 -20.17 -6.54
C SER A 40 17.17 -19.82 -7.03
N GLN A 41 16.32 -19.25 -6.15
CA GLN A 41 14.90 -18.93 -6.44
C GLN A 41 14.59 -17.43 -6.38
N SER A 42 15.60 -16.59 -6.38
CA SER A 42 15.46 -15.13 -6.20
C SER A 42 14.59 -14.44 -7.28
N GLY A 43 14.46 -15.04 -8.46
CA GLY A 43 13.68 -14.51 -9.59
C GLY A 43 12.18 -14.87 -9.62
N GLY A 44 11.68 -15.65 -8.64
CA GLY A 44 10.32 -16.15 -8.63
C GLY A 44 9.37 -15.44 -7.66
N ILE A 45 8.23 -16.11 -7.37
CA ILE A 45 7.20 -15.66 -6.43
C ILE A 45 7.79 -15.40 -5.03
N LEU A 46 8.72 -16.25 -4.57
CA LEU A 46 9.39 -16.10 -3.28
C LEU A 46 10.18 -14.81 -3.18
N GLY A 47 10.81 -14.38 -4.26
CA GLY A 47 11.53 -13.12 -4.28
C GLY A 47 10.62 -11.91 -4.20
N MET A 48 9.45 -11.91 -4.86
CA MET A 48 8.46 -10.84 -4.69
C MET A 48 7.95 -10.76 -3.25
N PHE A 49 7.67 -11.93 -2.64
CA PHE A 49 7.25 -11.98 -1.24
C PHE A 49 8.34 -11.45 -0.30
N ASN A 50 9.60 -11.82 -0.56
CA ASN A 50 10.75 -11.35 0.20
C ASN A 50 10.95 -9.83 0.09
N MET A 51 10.65 -9.24 -1.06
CA MET A 51 10.71 -7.80 -1.27
C MET A 51 9.68 -7.07 -0.37
N PHE A 52 8.43 -7.54 -0.33
CA PHE A 52 7.39 -6.95 0.53
C PHE A 52 7.67 -7.15 2.02
N SER A 53 8.36 -8.23 2.40
CA SER A 53 8.77 -8.48 3.79
C SER A 53 10.07 -7.75 4.18
N GLY A 54 10.70 -7.01 3.27
CA GLY A 54 11.94 -6.29 3.53
C GLY A 54 13.17 -7.18 3.76
N GLY A 55 13.23 -8.34 3.09
CA GLY A 55 14.29 -9.32 3.26
C GLY A 55 14.12 -10.24 4.49
N ALA A 56 12.98 -10.15 5.17
CA ALA A 56 12.71 -10.97 6.36
C ALA A 56 12.49 -12.45 6.01
N LEU A 57 11.94 -12.74 4.83
CA LEU A 57 11.70 -14.12 4.39
C LEU A 57 13.00 -14.83 4.03
N SER A 58 13.93 -14.18 3.35
CA SER A 58 15.24 -14.78 2.97
C SER A 58 16.10 -15.16 4.17
N ARG A 59 15.89 -14.50 5.31
CA ARG A 59 16.55 -14.80 6.59
C ARG A 59 15.68 -15.65 7.51
N PHE A 60 14.47 -15.95 7.10
CA PHE A 60 13.43 -16.61 7.89
C PHE A 60 13.30 -16.04 9.29
N THR A 61 12.97 -14.78 9.36
CA THR A 61 12.82 -14.06 10.63
C THR A 61 11.40 -14.11 11.14
N VAL A 62 11.20 -13.63 12.37
CA VAL A 62 9.87 -13.49 12.99
C VAL A 62 8.89 -12.73 12.10
N PHE A 63 9.39 -11.83 11.25
CA PHE A 63 8.60 -11.03 10.31
C PHE A 63 8.59 -11.59 8.87
N ALA A 64 8.90 -12.88 8.69
CA ALA A 64 8.98 -13.49 7.37
C ALA A 64 7.68 -13.38 6.56
N LEU A 65 6.51 -13.50 7.18
CA LEU A 65 5.21 -13.26 6.52
C LEU A 65 4.92 -11.78 6.22
N GLY A 66 5.63 -10.88 6.89
CA GLY A 66 5.39 -9.45 6.75
C GLY A 66 3.95 -9.05 7.09
N ILE A 67 3.42 -8.05 6.38
CA ILE A 67 2.06 -7.54 6.54
C ILE A 67 1.07 -8.16 5.53
N MET A 68 1.53 -9.06 4.65
CA MET A 68 0.72 -9.64 3.57
C MET A 68 -0.56 -10.34 4.05
N PRO A 69 -0.56 -11.16 5.14
CA PRO A 69 -1.78 -11.78 5.63
C PRO A 69 -2.85 -10.76 6.04
N TYR A 70 -2.42 -9.64 6.63
CA TYR A 70 -3.33 -8.55 7.00
C TYR A 70 -3.91 -7.84 5.77
N ILE A 71 -3.11 -7.59 4.74
CA ILE A 71 -3.58 -6.99 3.49
C ILE A 71 -4.64 -7.90 2.86
N SER A 72 -4.37 -9.19 2.75
CA SER A 72 -5.31 -10.16 2.20
C SER A 72 -6.62 -10.22 3.01
N ALA A 73 -6.55 -10.26 4.35
CA ALA A 73 -7.73 -10.20 5.22
C ALA A 73 -8.51 -8.89 5.05
N SER A 74 -7.83 -7.77 4.94
CA SER A 74 -8.44 -6.46 4.72
C SER A 74 -9.17 -6.37 3.39
N ILE A 75 -8.60 -6.93 2.32
CA ILE A 75 -9.23 -7.02 1.00
C ILE A 75 -10.52 -7.85 1.08
N ILE A 76 -10.43 -9.04 1.68
CA ILE A 76 -11.59 -9.93 1.84
C ILE A 76 -12.70 -9.21 2.60
N MET A 77 -12.38 -8.53 3.70
CA MET A 77 -13.36 -7.78 4.48
C MET A 77 -13.96 -6.60 3.71
N GLN A 78 -13.18 -5.91 2.89
CA GLN A 78 -13.69 -4.81 2.04
C GLN A 78 -14.61 -5.33 0.93
N LEU A 79 -14.25 -6.44 0.28
CA LEU A 79 -15.10 -7.11 -0.70
C LEU A 79 -16.39 -7.61 -0.05
N MET A 80 -16.31 -8.25 1.10
CA MET A 80 -17.47 -8.71 1.87
C MET A 80 -18.38 -7.55 2.30
N SER A 81 -17.80 -6.40 2.66
CA SER A 81 -18.60 -5.21 3.02
C SER A 81 -19.36 -4.61 1.84
N ALA A 82 -18.92 -4.87 0.61
CA ALA A 82 -19.64 -4.45 -0.60
C ALA A 82 -20.78 -5.41 -1.00
N VAL A 83 -20.64 -6.70 -0.62
CA VAL A 83 -21.60 -7.75 -1.01
C VAL A 83 -22.63 -8.02 0.10
N SER A 84 -22.24 -7.94 1.37
CA SER A 84 -23.09 -8.26 2.52
C SER A 84 -23.83 -7.01 3.02
N PRO A 85 -25.18 -7.00 3.01
CA PRO A 85 -25.97 -5.88 3.55
C PRO A 85 -25.73 -5.62 5.03
N GLN A 86 -25.41 -6.65 5.80
CA GLN A 86 -25.11 -6.52 7.24
C GLN A 86 -23.82 -5.75 7.48
N LEU A 87 -22.76 -6.03 6.71
CA LEU A 87 -21.48 -5.32 6.82
C LEU A 87 -21.57 -3.90 6.26
N GLU A 88 -22.42 -3.67 5.26
CA GLU A 88 -22.70 -2.33 4.75
C GLU A 88 -23.41 -1.46 5.82
N GLN A 89 -24.36 -2.04 6.55
CA GLN A 89 -25.03 -1.36 7.68
C GLN A 89 -24.03 -1.00 8.78
N LEU A 90 -23.17 -1.95 9.18
CA LEU A 90 -22.08 -1.70 10.14
C LEU A 90 -21.17 -0.55 9.70
N LYS A 91 -20.85 -0.47 8.41
CA LYS A 91 -20.04 0.64 7.87
C LYS A 91 -20.76 1.99 8.02
N LYS A 92 -22.09 2.02 7.94
CA LYS A 92 -22.92 3.23 8.11
C LYS A 92 -23.09 3.64 9.57
N GLU A 93 -22.85 2.74 10.54
CA GLU A 93 -22.90 3.02 11.98
C GLU A 93 -21.72 3.91 12.48
N GLY A 94 -20.80 4.29 11.59
CA GLY A 94 -19.67 5.17 11.91
C GLY A 94 -18.55 4.47 12.69
N GLU A 95 -18.05 5.09 13.75
CA GLU A 95 -16.87 4.62 14.52
C GLU A 95 -17.06 3.23 15.16
N ALA A 96 -18.26 2.93 15.69
CA ALA A 96 -18.55 1.66 16.34
C ALA A 96 -18.51 0.49 15.33
N GLY A 97 -19.16 0.67 14.19
CA GLY A 97 -19.14 -0.32 13.12
C GLY A 97 -17.74 -0.51 12.53
N ARG A 98 -16.99 0.56 12.38
CA ARG A 98 -15.61 0.53 11.90
C ARG A 98 -14.70 -0.29 12.82
N ARG A 99 -14.82 -0.14 14.12
CA ARG A 99 -14.10 -0.95 15.12
C ARG A 99 -14.44 -2.43 15.01
N THR A 100 -15.72 -2.75 14.77
CA THR A 100 -16.17 -4.14 14.58
C THR A 100 -15.56 -4.75 13.32
N ILE A 101 -15.56 -4.04 12.20
CA ILE A 101 -14.94 -4.50 10.94
C ILE A 101 -13.43 -4.72 11.14
N THR A 102 -12.74 -3.81 11.81
CA THR A 102 -11.31 -3.96 12.12
C THR A 102 -11.05 -5.19 12.99
N LYS A 103 -11.91 -5.47 13.98
CA LYS A 103 -11.82 -6.68 14.80
C LYS A 103 -11.93 -7.96 13.96
N TRP A 104 -12.89 -8.01 13.04
CA TRP A 104 -13.04 -9.15 12.11
C TRP A 104 -11.84 -9.30 11.18
N THR A 105 -11.29 -8.18 10.68
CA THR A 105 -10.06 -8.18 9.87
C THR A 105 -8.89 -8.78 10.65
N ARG A 106 -8.72 -8.45 11.93
CA ARG A 106 -7.66 -9.03 12.78
C ARG A 106 -7.82 -10.54 12.94
N TYR A 107 -9.03 -11.03 13.15
CA TYR A 107 -9.29 -12.48 13.23
C TYR A 107 -8.99 -13.18 11.90
N GLY A 108 -9.41 -12.58 10.78
CA GLY A 108 -9.08 -13.07 9.45
C GLY A 108 -7.57 -13.12 9.21
N THR A 109 -6.84 -12.12 9.68
CA THR A 109 -5.38 -12.08 9.62
C THR A 109 -4.73 -13.25 10.37
N VAL A 110 -5.19 -13.55 11.58
CA VAL A 110 -4.67 -14.69 12.37
C VAL A 110 -4.89 -15.99 11.62
N VAL A 111 -6.10 -16.21 11.08
CA VAL A 111 -6.42 -17.43 10.34
C VAL A 111 -5.53 -17.56 9.10
N LEU A 112 -5.45 -16.52 8.26
CA LEU A 112 -4.63 -16.53 7.04
C LEU A 112 -3.14 -16.70 7.36
N ALA A 113 -2.63 -15.97 8.36
CA ALA A 113 -1.24 -16.10 8.79
C ALA A 113 -0.90 -17.49 9.29
N SER A 114 -1.83 -18.15 10.01
CA SER A 114 -1.65 -19.53 10.50
C SER A 114 -1.55 -20.52 9.34
N PHE A 115 -2.43 -20.40 8.33
CA PHE A 115 -2.35 -21.22 7.13
C PHE A 115 -1.06 -21.01 6.34
N GLN A 116 -0.65 -19.76 6.15
CA GLN A 116 0.59 -19.44 5.45
C GLN A 116 1.82 -19.94 6.21
N ALA A 117 1.88 -19.72 7.53
CA ALA A 117 2.97 -20.18 8.37
C ALA A 117 3.11 -21.71 8.36
N LEU A 118 1.98 -22.42 8.40
CA LEU A 118 1.96 -23.87 8.32
C LEU A 118 2.43 -24.36 6.95
N GLY A 119 1.99 -23.72 5.87
CA GLY A 119 2.44 -24.01 4.51
C GLY A 119 3.95 -23.84 4.35
N ILE A 120 4.51 -22.74 4.85
CA ILE A 120 5.96 -22.49 4.85
C ILE A 120 6.69 -23.56 5.68
N ALA A 121 6.21 -23.88 6.88
CA ALA A 121 6.84 -24.88 7.73
C ALA A 121 6.93 -26.26 7.04
N ILE A 122 5.85 -26.70 6.39
CA ILE A 122 5.82 -27.96 5.63
C ILE A 122 6.77 -27.90 4.41
N ALA A 123 6.80 -26.80 3.70
CA ALA A 123 7.67 -26.62 2.54
C ALA A 123 9.16 -26.65 2.93
N LEU A 124 9.52 -26.05 4.06
CA LEU A 124 10.88 -26.04 4.58
C LEU A 124 11.32 -27.42 5.09
N GLU A 125 10.42 -28.18 5.73
CA GLU A 125 10.70 -29.58 6.14
C GLU A 125 10.93 -30.50 4.95
N GLY A 126 10.33 -30.21 3.80
CA GLY A 126 10.55 -30.96 2.56
C GLY A 126 11.94 -30.78 1.95
N GLN A 127 12.73 -29.80 2.42
CA GLN A 127 14.09 -29.55 1.95
C GLN A 127 15.10 -30.28 2.84
N PRO A 128 15.92 -31.20 2.29
CA PRO A 128 16.86 -31.96 3.09
C PRO A 128 17.94 -31.06 3.71
N GLY A 129 18.14 -31.18 5.01
CA GLY A 129 19.19 -30.48 5.77
C GLY A 129 18.88 -29.03 6.13
N LEU A 130 17.69 -28.51 5.82
CA LEU A 130 17.31 -27.15 6.14
C LEU A 130 16.78 -27.00 7.57
N VAL A 131 15.96 -27.95 8.01
CA VAL A 131 15.39 -27.99 9.35
C VAL A 131 16.21 -28.95 10.21
N LEU A 132 16.66 -28.46 11.39
CA LEU A 132 17.51 -29.25 12.29
C LEU A 132 16.74 -30.42 12.89
N ASP A 133 15.52 -30.16 13.39
CA ASP A 133 14.65 -31.17 14.00
C ASP A 133 13.26 -31.11 13.34
N PRO A 134 13.04 -31.83 12.23
CA PRO A 134 11.74 -31.85 11.55
C PRO A 134 10.69 -32.57 12.41
N GLY A 135 9.48 -31.98 12.50
CA GLY A 135 8.39 -32.59 13.25
C GLY A 135 7.33 -31.59 13.72
N LEU A 136 6.35 -32.10 14.46
CA LEU A 136 5.22 -31.32 14.95
C LEU A 136 5.66 -30.12 15.81
N ALA A 137 6.72 -30.30 16.60
CA ALA A 137 7.27 -29.24 17.46
C ALA A 137 7.78 -28.04 16.63
N PHE A 138 8.54 -28.32 15.56
CA PHE A 138 9.01 -27.27 14.62
C PHE A 138 7.84 -26.55 13.95
N ARG A 139 6.84 -27.28 13.45
CA ARG A 139 5.65 -26.67 12.80
C ARG A 139 4.90 -25.75 13.74
N LEU A 140 4.61 -26.21 14.98
CA LEU A 140 3.92 -25.41 15.96
C LEU A 140 4.72 -24.16 16.36
N MET A 141 6.03 -24.32 16.64
CA MET A 141 6.91 -23.20 16.94
C MET A 141 6.93 -22.17 15.83
N THR A 142 7.09 -22.61 14.58
CA THR A 142 7.10 -21.74 13.40
C THR A 142 5.77 -21.00 13.25
N VAL A 143 4.63 -21.70 13.36
CA VAL A 143 3.30 -21.06 13.24
C VAL A 143 3.12 -20.00 14.32
N ILE A 144 3.40 -20.32 15.60
CA ILE A 144 3.23 -19.36 16.70
C ILE A 144 4.15 -18.15 16.49
N THR A 145 5.40 -18.37 16.11
CA THR A 145 6.38 -17.30 15.92
C THR A 145 5.99 -16.37 14.79
N LEU A 146 5.63 -16.93 13.62
CA LEU A 146 5.28 -16.13 12.43
C LEU A 146 3.95 -15.39 12.61
N VAL A 147 2.95 -16.04 13.21
CA VAL A 147 1.66 -15.39 13.52
C VAL A 147 1.86 -14.25 14.51
N SER A 148 2.63 -14.47 15.58
CA SER A 148 2.94 -13.43 16.57
C SER A 148 3.67 -12.25 15.90
N GLY A 149 4.62 -12.52 15.01
CA GLY A 149 5.32 -11.48 14.23
C GLY A 149 4.40 -10.68 13.35
N THR A 150 3.51 -11.34 12.62
CA THR A 150 2.52 -10.69 11.76
C THR A 150 1.57 -9.80 12.57
N MET A 151 1.06 -10.30 13.70
CA MET A 151 0.19 -9.53 14.58
C MET A 151 0.91 -8.32 15.19
N PHE A 152 2.19 -8.47 15.52
CA PHE A 152 3.01 -7.35 16.01
C PHE A 152 3.21 -6.28 14.93
N ILE A 153 3.52 -6.67 13.68
CA ILE A 153 3.65 -5.71 12.56
C ILE A 153 2.33 -4.99 12.31
N MET A 154 1.22 -5.70 12.32
CA MET A 154 -0.12 -5.12 12.16
C MET A 154 -0.39 -4.09 13.26
N TRP A 155 -0.16 -4.44 14.53
CA TRP A 155 -0.31 -3.52 15.66
C TRP A 155 0.62 -2.31 15.52
N LEU A 156 1.87 -2.52 15.11
CA LEU A 156 2.83 -1.43 14.89
C LEU A 156 2.34 -0.47 13.79
N GLY A 157 1.79 -1.01 12.69
CA GLY A 157 1.18 -0.22 11.61
C GLY A 157 -0.02 0.61 12.09
N GLU A 158 -0.87 0.05 12.94
CA GLU A 158 -1.98 0.78 13.56
C GLU A 158 -1.47 1.89 14.49
N GLN A 159 -0.45 1.62 15.30
CA GLN A 159 0.16 2.64 16.18
C GLN A 159 0.81 3.79 15.37
N ILE A 160 1.45 3.49 14.25
CA ILE A 160 2.00 4.52 13.35
C ILE A 160 0.86 5.38 12.79
N THR A 161 -0.26 4.78 12.40
CA THR A 161 -1.42 5.50 11.89
C THR A 161 -2.07 6.40 12.95
N GLU A 162 -2.19 5.93 14.19
CA GLU A 162 -2.84 6.66 15.28
C GLU A 162 -1.96 7.76 15.88
N ARG A 163 -0.69 7.46 16.14
CA ARG A 163 0.24 8.32 16.88
C ARG A 163 1.29 8.99 16.01
N GLY A 164 1.51 8.48 14.81
CA GLY A 164 2.48 8.98 13.85
C GLY A 164 1.88 9.93 12.82
N ILE A 165 2.41 9.87 11.63
CA ILE A 165 1.98 10.62 10.45
C ILE A 165 1.84 9.61 9.31
N GLY A 166 0.74 9.66 8.58
CA GLY A 166 0.51 8.81 7.41
C GLY A 166 -0.20 7.49 7.71
N ASN A 167 -0.34 6.68 6.67
CA ASN A 167 -0.87 5.33 6.79
C ASN A 167 0.27 4.39 7.21
N GLY A 168 0.22 3.89 8.46
CA GLY A 168 1.29 3.07 9.04
C GLY A 168 1.58 1.80 8.26
N ILE A 169 0.55 1.19 7.66
CA ILE A 169 0.70 -0.02 6.85
C ILE A 169 1.52 0.29 5.59
N SER A 170 1.17 1.37 4.89
CA SER A 170 1.89 1.82 3.69
C SER A 170 3.34 2.20 4.01
N ILE A 171 3.58 2.80 5.17
CA ILE A 171 4.93 3.16 5.63
C ILE A 171 5.77 1.92 5.94
N ILE A 172 5.19 0.88 6.53
CA ILE A 172 5.90 -0.39 6.79
C ILE A 172 6.27 -1.08 5.47
N ILE A 173 5.35 -1.14 4.51
CA ILE A 173 5.61 -1.69 3.17
C ILE A 173 6.73 -0.88 2.48
N PHE A 174 6.62 0.44 2.51
CA PHE A 174 7.65 1.34 1.99
C PHE A 174 9.02 1.07 2.63
N ALA A 175 9.09 0.95 3.95
CA ALA A 175 10.34 0.67 4.66
C ALA A 175 10.93 -0.70 4.28
N GLY A 176 10.08 -1.70 4.07
CA GLY A 176 10.49 -3.01 3.56
C GLY A 176 11.13 -2.92 2.18
N ILE A 177 10.48 -2.23 1.26
CA ILE A 177 10.95 -2.07 -0.12
C ILE A 177 12.26 -1.25 -0.16
N VAL A 178 12.31 -0.12 0.54
CA VAL A 178 13.50 0.76 0.58
C VAL A 178 14.69 0.03 1.19
N ALA A 179 14.49 -0.86 2.14
CA ALA A 179 15.54 -1.65 2.74
C ALA A 179 16.26 -2.60 1.75
N GLY A 180 15.58 -2.99 0.66
CA GLY A 180 16.17 -3.79 -0.43
C GLY A 180 16.97 -2.97 -1.47
N LEU A 181 16.81 -1.62 -1.47
CA LEU A 181 17.47 -0.75 -2.45
C LEU A 181 19.00 -0.87 -2.48
N PRO A 182 19.71 -0.82 -1.33
CA PRO A 182 21.18 -0.89 -1.34
C PRO A 182 21.68 -2.19 -1.93
N SER A 183 21.05 -3.32 -1.63
CA SER A 183 21.44 -4.63 -2.18
C SER A 183 21.16 -4.72 -3.69
N ALA A 184 20.06 -4.16 -4.18
CA ALA A 184 19.75 -4.11 -5.60
C ALA A 184 20.78 -3.26 -6.39
N ILE A 185 21.21 -2.14 -5.81
CA ILE A 185 22.23 -1.28 -6.42
C ILE A 185 23.59 -2.01 -6.46
N SER A 186 23.99 -2.68 -5.36
CA SER A 186 25.26 -3.42 -5.31
C SER A 186 25.27 -4.59 -6.30
N SER A 187 24.19 -5.37 -6.39
CA SER A 187 24.07 -6.46 -7.36
C SER A 187 24.15 -5.97 -8.81
N THR A 188 23.52 -4.80 -9.09
CA THR A 188 23.64 -4.20 -10.43
C THR A 188 25.06 -3.76 -10.75
N ALA A 189 25.76 -3.18 -9.78
CA ALA A 189 27.16 -2.79 -9.93
C ALA A 189 28.09 -4.00 -10.16
N GLU A 190 27.86 -5.11 -9.46
CA GLU A 190 28.58 -6.37 -9.67
C GLU A 190 28.35 -6.92 -11.08
N MET A 191 27.12 -6.88 -11.59
CA MET A 191 26.82 -7.31 -12.95
C MET A 191 27.49 -6.48 -14.04
N VAL A 192 27.67 -5.19 -13.79
CA VAL A 192 28.43 -4.31 -14.67
C VAL A 192 29.92 -4.68 -14.60
N ASN A 193 30.47 -4.93 -13.39
CA ASN A 193 31.87 -5.30 -13.18
C ASN A 193 32.21 -6.68 -13.76
N THR A 194 31.29 -7.64 -13.68
CA THR A 194 31.46 -8.98 -14.25
C THR A 194 31.21 -9.03 -15.77
N GLY A 195 30.80 -7.93 -16.39
CA GLY A 195 30.53 -7.85 -17.82
C GLY A 195 29.20 -8.48 -18.26
N ALA A 196 28.38 -8.94 -17.30
CA ALA A 196 27.02 -9.45 -17.58
C ALA A 196 26.10 -8.35 -18.12
N PHE A 197 26.31 -7.10 -17.68
CA PHE A 197 25.67 -5.92 -18.23
C PHE A 197 26.68 -4.98 -18.89
N SER A 198 26.32 -4.49 -20.07
CA SER A 198 27.07 -3.41 -20.70
C SER A 198 26.82 -2.08 -19.95
N ILE A 199 27.85 -1.24 -19.85
CA ILE A 199 27.74 0.09 -19.23
C ILE A 199 26.62 0.94 -19.82
N PRO A 200 26.42 0.98 -21.18
CA PRO A 200 25.30 1.71 -21.77
C PRO A 200 23.92 1.20 -21.33
N LEU A 201 23.77 -0.12 -21.12
CA LEU A 201 22.51 -0.71 -20.63
C LEU A 201 22.22 -0.29 -19.19
N ALA A 202 23.23 -0.31 -18.30
CA ALA A 202 23.08 0.14 -16.92
C ALA A 202 22.69 1.63 -16.86
N PHE A 203 23.32 2.46 -17.69
CA PHE A 203 22.97 3.88 -17.81
C PHE A 203 21.54 4.08 -18.33
N PHE A 204 21.12 3.31 -19.33
CA PHE A 204 19.75 3.34 -19.86
C PHE A 204 18.72 2.98 -18.77
N LEU A 205 18.97 1.93 -17.98
CA LEU A 205 18.11 1.51 -16.88
C LEU A 205 17.98 2.60 -15.80
N LEU A 206 19.09 3.27 -15.46
CA LEU A 206 19.08 4.37 -14.50
C LEU A 206 18.22 5.55 -15.02
N VAL A 207 18.44 5.95 -16.27
CA VAL A 207 17.66 7.04 -16.90
C VAL A 207 16.18 6.65 -16.99
N ALA A 208 15.86 5.41 -17.36
CA ALA A 208 14.49 4.90 -17.40
C ALA A 208 13.82 4.95 -16.03
N THR A 209 14.51 4.54 -14.96
CA THR A 209 14.00 4.59 -13.58
C THR A 209 13.69 6.03 -13.16
N VAL A 210 14.59 6.97 -13.45
CA VAL A 210 14.38 8.40 -13.16
C VAL A 210 13.21 8.95 -13.97
N ALA A 211 13.10 8.60 -15.25
CA ALA A 211 12.01 9.04 -16.11
C ALA A 211 10.65 8.53 -15.66
N VAL A 212 10.56 7.23 -15.28
CA VAL A 212 9.34 6.64 -14.73
C VAL A 212 8.98 7.30 -13.39
N THR A 213 9.95 7.52 -12.51
CA THR A 213 9.72 8.23 -11.24
C THR A 213 9.16 9.64 -11.49
N ALA A 214 9.74 10.40 -12.42
CA ALA A 214 9.26 11.73 -12.77
C ALA A 214 7.83 11.70 -13.33
N LEU A 215 7.51 10.72 -14.18
CA LEU A 215 6.17 10.51 -14.72
C LEU A 215 5.17 10.19 -13.62
N VAL A 216 5.53 9.31 -12.69
CA VAL A 216 4.69 8.96 -11.52
C VAL A 216 4.39 10.18 -10.68
N VAL A 217 5.42 10.97 -10.33
CA VAL A 217 5.25 12.21 -9.56
C VAL A 217 4.36 13.21 -10.29
N PHE A 218 4.54 13.34 -11.61
CA PHE A 218 3.73 14.26 -12.43
C PHE A 218 2.25 13.87 -12.42
N VAL A 219 1.92 12.59 -12.63
CA VAL A 219 0.54 12.10 -12.67
C VAL A 219 -0.11 12.15 -11.29
N GLU A 220 0.60 11.74 -10.24
CA GLU A 220 0.07 11.73 -8.86
C GLU A 220 -0.21 13.15 -8.32
N ARG A 221 0.52 14.17 -8.80
CA ARG A 221 0.23 15.57 -8.49
C ARG A 221 -0.92 16.14 -9.31
N GLY A 222 -1.31 15.46 -10.37
CA GLY A 222 -2.38 15.89 -11.26
C GLY A 222 -3.74 15.90 -10.56
N GLN A 223 -4.46 17.03 -10.67
CA GLN A 223 -5.79 17.21 -10.10
C GLN A 223 -6.73 17.84 -11.12
N ARG A 224 -7.93 17.27 -11.24
CA ARG A 224 -9.04 17.91 -11.94
C ARG A 224 -9.80 18.84 -10.97
N LYS A 225 -9.73 20.13 -11.20
CA LYS A 225 -10.45 21.14 -10.39
C LYS A 225 -11.83 21.39 -11.00
N ILE A 226 -12.88 21.07 -10.26
CA ILE A 226 -14.26 21.41 -10.64
C ILE A 226 -14.61 22.71 -9.94
N THR A 227 -15.00 23.72 -10.71
CA THR A 227 -15.42 25.01 -10.18
C THR A 227 -16.76 24.89 -9.45
N VAL A 228 -16.80 25.37 -8.23
CA VAL A 228 -17.99 25.37 -7.38
C VAL A 228 -18.24 26.80 -6.92
N ASN A 229 -19.45 27.32 -7.16
CA ASN A 229 -19.85 28.65 -6.74
C ASN A 229 -20.80 28.58 -5.55
N TYR A 230 -20.54 29.42 -4.57
CA TYR A 230 -21.47 29.64 -3.45
C TYR A 230 -22.45 30.73 -3.78
N ALA A 231 -23.72 30.54 -3.40
CA ALA A 231 -24.75 31.57 -3.56
C ALA A 231 -24.39 32.83 -2.74
N LYS A 232 -24.65 33.99 -3.33
CA LYS A 232 -24.50 35.26 -2.62
C LYS A 232 -25.44 35.28 -1.40
N ARG A 233 -24.94 35.56 -0.21
CA ARG A 233 -25.74 35.63 1.01
C ARG A 233 -25.87 37.09 1.43
N GLN A 234 -27.09 37.55 1.53
CA GLN A 234 -27.40 38.87 2.03
C GLN A 234 -27.75 38.75 3.53
N VAL A 235 -27.00 39.43 4.38
CA VAL A 235 -27.27 39.53 5.81
C VAL A 235 -27.45 41.01 6.14
N GLY A 236 -28.71 41.42 6.29
CA GLY A 236 -29.06 42.82 6.42
C GLY A 236 -28.74 43.62 5.15
N ASN A 237 -28.11 44.79 5.30
CA ASN A 237 -27.71 45.67 4.17
C ASN A 237 -26.36 45.30 3.55
N LYS A 238 -25.70 44.24 4.02
CA LYS A 238 -24.40 43.79 3.48
C LYS A 238 -24.57 42.54 2.63
N VAL A 239 -24.17 42.62 1.36
CA VAL A 239 -24.12 41.51 0.45
C VAL A 239 -22.73 40.91 0.51
N TYR A 240 -22.62 39.71 1.06
CA TYR A 240 -21.39 38.91 0.98
C TYR A 240 -21.32 38.28 -0.40
N GLY A 241 -20.30 38.66 -1.18
CA GLY A 241 -20.08 38.13 -2.53
C GLY A 241 -19.92 36.62 -2.53
N GLY A 242 -20.49 35.95 -3.54
CA GLY A 242 -20.29 34.50 -3.72
C GLY A 242 -18.81 34.22 -3.93
N GLN A 243 -18.25 33.33 -3.10
CA GLN A 243 -16.90 32.86 -3.28
C GLN A 243 -16.89 31.70 -4.30
N THR A 244 -15.97 31.77 -5.23
CA THR A 244 -15.70 30.67 -6.17
C THR A 244 -14.62 29.80 -5.55
N THR A 245 -14.93 28.54 -5.32
CA THR A 245 -13.97 27.54 -4.86
C THR A 245 -13.85 26.41 -5.87
N HIS A 246 -12.90 25.54 -5.69
CA HIS A 246 -12.69 24.40 -6.56
C HIS A 246 -12.75 23.11 -5.75
N LEU A 247 -13.49 22.12 -6.26
CA LEU A 247 -13.46 20.74 -5.76
C LEU A 247 -12.30 20.01 -6.46
N PRO A 248 -11.19 19.72 -5.77
CA PRO A 248 -10.08 19.00 -6.38
C PRO A 248 -10.37 17.50 -6.41
N LEU A 249 -10.32 16.89 -7.60
CA LEU A 249 -10.36 15.44 -7.78
C LEU A 249 -8.99 15.00 -8.28
N LYS A 250 -8.31 14.09 -7.57
CA LYS A 250 -7.03 13.53 -7.99
C LYS A 250 -7.22 12.73 -9.29
N LEU A 251 -6.22 12.72 -10.19
CA LEU A 251 -6.22 11.87 -11.37
C LEU A 251 -6.21 10.39 -10.99
N ASN A 252 -5.42 10.05 -9.99
CA ASN A 252 -5.43 8.73 -9.37
C ASN A 252 -6.13 8.81 -8.00
N MET A 253 -7.43 8.52 -7.97
CA MET A 253 -8.22 8.52 -6.73
C MET A 253 -7.94 7.28 -5.88
N ALA A 254 -7.60 6.16 -6.51
CA ALA A 254 -7.37 4.90 -5.83
C ALA A 254 -5.98 4.81 -5.17
N GLY A 255 -5.03 5.68 -5.58
CA GLY A 255 -3.67 5.69 -5.04
C GLY A 255 -2.89 4.42 -5.36
N VAL A 256 -2.10 3.97 -4.40
CA VAL A 256 -1.23 2.78 -4.50
C VAL A 256 -1.91 1.48 -4.07
N ILE A 257 -3.13 1.54 -3.56
CA ILE A 257 -3.84 0.39 -2.98
C ILE A 257 -4.18 -0.68 -4.03
N PRO A 258 -4.67 -0.37 -5.25
CA PRO A 258 -5.01 -1.38 -6.24
C PRO A 258 -3.84 -2.30 -6.65
N PRO A 259 -2.63 -1.81 -6.94
CA PRO A 259 -1.48 -2.68 -7.19
C PRO A 259 -1.11 -3.59 -6.02
N ILE A 260 -1.19 -3.07 -4.78
CA ILE A 260 -0.94 -3.86 -3.58
C ILE A 260 -1.97 -4.97 -3.44
N PHE A 261 -3.24 -4.68 -3.69
CA PHE A 261 -4.32 -5.66 -3.64
C PHE A 261 -4.17 -6.72 -4.75
N ALA A 262 -3.89 -6.28 -5.97
CA ALA A 262 -3.68 -7.18 -7.09
C ALA A 262 -2.51 -8.15 -6.84
N SER A 263 -1.38 -7.64 -6.36
CA SER A 263 -0.23 -8.48 -6.01
C SER A 263 -0.55 -9.45 -4.87
N SER A 264 -1.24 -8.99 -3.82
CA SER A 264 -1.59 -9.85 -2.67
C SER A 264 -2.53 -10.99 -3.06
N ILE A 265 -3.55 -10.71 -3.89
CA ILE A 265 -4.51 -11.75 -4.35
C ILE A 265 -3.84 -12.78 -5.23
N ILE A 266 -2.88 -12.39 -6.07
CA ILE A 266 -2.16 -13.33 -6.94
C ILE A 266 -1.10 -14.11 -6.16
N LEU A 267 -0.37 -13.43 -5.27
CA LEU A 267 0.68 -14.06 -4.48
C LEU A 267 0.14 -15.10 -3.50
N PHE A 268 -1.04 -14.89 -2.93
CA PHE A 268 -1.60 -15.83 -1.96
C PHE A 268 -1.84 -17.24 -2.55
N PRO A 269 -2.62 -17.43 -3.64
CA PRO A 269 -2.77 -18.75 -4.26
C PRO A 269 -1.46 -19.31 -4.84
N ALA A 270 -0.62 -18.44 -5.40
CA ALA A 270 0.63 -18.83 -6.01
C ALA A 270 1.63 -19.38 -4.97
N THR A 271 1.74 -18.75 -3.80
CA THR A 271 2.57 -19.26 -2.69
C THR A 271 2.01 -20.55 -2.11
N MET A 272 0.70 -20.64 -1.91
CA MET A 272 0.04 -21.86 -1.43
C MET A 272 0.27 -23.02 -2.39
N ALA A 273 0.10 -22.78 -3.69
CA ALA A 273 0.36 -23.79 -4.72
C ALA A 273 1.84 -24.23 -4.74
N GLY A 274 2.78 -23.32 -4.55
CA GLY A 274 4.21 -23.63 -4.46
C GLY A 274 4.56 -24.47 -3.24
N TRP A 275 3.94 -24.23 -2.09
CA TRP A 275 4.22 -24.94 -0.85
C TRP A 275 3.59 -26.33 -0.79
N PHE A 276 2.35 -26.47 -1.24
CA PHE A 276 1.64 -27.76 -1.22
C PHE A 276 1.85 -28.60 -2.48
N GLY A 277 2.36 -28.02 -3.58
CA GLY A 277 2.61 -28.70 -4.84
C GLY A 277 3.78 -29.71 -4.82
N SER A 278 4.52 -29.81 -3.71
CA SER A 278 5.56 -30.82 -3.51
C SER A 278 5.01 -32.25 -3.26
N ASN A 279 3.73 -32.37 -2.90
CA ASN A 279 3.07 -33.65 -2.70
C ASN A 279 2.61 -34.25 -4.03
N GLU A 280 2.90 -35.54 -4.25
CA GLU A 280 2.55 -36.28 -5.49
C GLU A 280 1.06 -36.24 -5.84
N SER A 281 0.18 -36.15 -4.84
CA SER A 281 -1.28 -36.05 -5.05
C SER A 281 -1.77 -34.66 -5.51
N MET A 282 -0.93 -33.62 -5.45
CA MET A 282 -1.30 -32.24 -5.79
C MET A 282 -0.40 -31.63 -6.89
N TYR A 283 0.08 -32.45 -7.80
CA TYR A 283 1.00 -32.03 -8.86
C TYR A 283 0.47 -30.88 -9.74
N TRP A 284 -0.84 -30.84 -9.95
CA TRP A 284 -1.52 -29.76 -10.69
C TRP A 284 -1.35 -28.37 -10.06
N LEU A 285 -1.11 -28.29 -8.75
CA LEU A 285 -0.82 -27.00 -8.06
C LEU A 285 0.54 -26.43 -8.51
N LYS A 286 1.49 -27.29 -8.85
CA LYS A 286 2.78 -26.85 -9.36
C LYS A 286 2.66 -26.15 -10.71
N ASP A 287 1.79 -26.63 -11.58
CA ASP A 287 1.53 -26.00 -12.87
C ASP A 287 0.84 -24.64 -12.69
N ILE A 288 -0.07 -24.50 -11.72
CA ILE A 288 -0.68 -23.22 -11.36
C ILE A 288 0.37 -22.24 -10.80
N SER A 289 1.23 -22.71 -9.90
CA SER A 289 2.30 -21.87 -9.35
C SER A 289 3.26 -21.39 -10.46
N ALA A 290 3.61 -22.28 -11.40
CA ALA A 290 4.44 -21.92 -12.54
C ALA A 290 3.76 -20.90 -13.48
N ALA A 291 2.46 -21.07 -13.75
CA ALA A 291 1.69 -20.16 -14.59
C ALA A 291 1.48 -18.78 -13.95
N LEU A 292 1.41 -18.72 -12.62
CA LEU A 292 1.30 -17.48 -11.84
C LEU A 292 2.66 -16.85 -11.49
N SER A 293 3.75 -17.40 -11.98
CA SER A 293 5.09 -16.83 -11.78
C SER A 293 5.25 -15.51 -12.54
N PRO A 294 5.99 -14.54 -11.98
CA PRO A 294 6.30 -13.28 -12.65
C PRO A 294 6.93 -13.51 -14.02
N GLY A 295 6.52 -12.72 -15.01
CA GLY A 295 7.00 -12.87 -16.38
C GLY A 295 6.17 -13.82 -17.25
N GLN A 296 5.26 -14.61 -16.70
CA GLN A 296 4.36 -15.44 -17.51
C GLN A 296 3.21 -14.61 -18.10
N PRO A 297 2.78 -14.87 -19.35
CA PRO A 297 1.68 -14.12 -19.99
C PRO A 297 0.37 -14.14 -19.18
N ILE A 298 0.07 -15.27 -18.54
CA ILE A 298 -1.12 -15.44 -17.69
C ILE A 298 -1.02 -14.54 -16.46
N TYR A 299 0.16 -14.49 -15.82
CA TYR A 299 0.41 -13.59 -14.69
C TYR A 299 0.19 -12.13 -15.09
N ILE A 300 0.78 -11.68 -16.20
CA ILE A 300 0.68 -10.29 -16.69
C ILE A 300 -0.79 -9.92 -16.94
N LEU A 301 -1.55 -10.80 -17.59
CA LEU A 301 -2.95 -10.58 -17.92
C LEU A 301 -3.83 -10.52 -16.66
N LEU A 302 -3.64 -11.46 -15.73
CA LEU A 302 -4.36 -11.48 -14.45
C LEU A 302 -4.01 -10.26 -13.60
N PHE A 303 -2.73 -9.89 -13.54
CA PHE A 303 -2.27 -8.75 -12.77
C PHE A 303 -2.83 -7.43 -13.32
N ALA A 304 -2.79 -7.23 -14.64
CA ALA A 304 -3.38 -6.07 -15.28
C ALA A 304 -4.90 -5.97 -15.04
N SER A 305 -5.62 -7.08 -15.22
CA SER A 305 -7.07 -7.10 -15.01
C SER A 305 -7.44 -6.88 -13.54
N ALA A 306 -6.68 -7.43 -12.60
CA ALA A 306 -6.86 -7.22 -11.17
C ALA A 306 -6.60 -5.76 -10.78
N ILE A 307 -5.55 -5.11 -11.28
CA ILE A 307 -5.29 -3.68 -11.04
C ILE A 307 -6.46 -2.84 -11.51
N ILE A 308 -6.95 -3.06 -12.74
CA ILE A 308 -8.08 -2.31 -13.30
C ILE A 308 -9.33 -2.51 -12.45
N PHE A 309 -9.64 -3.77 -12.10
CA PHE A 309 -10.79 -4.09 -11.25
C PHE A 309 -10.70 -3.37 -9.90
N PHE A 310 -9.57 -3.45 -9.22
CA PHE A 310 -9.40 -2.81 -7.91
C PHE A 310 -9.37 -1.28 -7.98
N CYS A 311 -8.90 -0.69 -9.07
CA CYS A 311 -9.00 0.76 -9.27
C CYS A 311 -10.45 1.23 -9.26
N PHE A 312 -11.32 0.58 -10.04
CA PHE A 312 -12.75 0.92 -10.07
C PHE A 312 -13.45 0.58 -8.75
N PHE A 313 -13.19 -0.60 -8.22
CA PHE A 313 -13.78 -1.05 -6.96
C PHE A 313 -13.44 -0.13 -5.80
N TYR A 314 -12.16 0.19 -5.63
CA TYR A 314 -11.70 1.02 -4.51
C TYR A 314 -12.18 2.46 -4.63
N THR A 315 -12.17 3.02 -5.84
CA THR A 315 -12.70 4.36 -6.09
C THR A 315 -14.18 4.43 -5.75
N ALA A 316 -14.98 3.45 -6.16
CA ALA A 316 -16.40 3.38 -5.83
C ALA A 316 -16.67 3.21 -4.32
N LEU A 317 -15.79 2.50 -3.62
CA LEU A 317 -15.92 2.28 -2.17
C LEU A 317 -15.56 3.51 -1.34
N GLN A 318 -14.58 4.29 -1.81
CA GLN A 318 -14.01 5.43 -1.08
C GLN A 318 -14.77 6.73 -1.31
N PHE A 319 -15.34 6.91 -2.47
CA PHE A 319 -16.00 8.13 -2.87
C PHE A 319 -17.45 7.89 -3.30
N ASN A 320 -18.38 8.52 -2.56
CA ASN A 320 -19.80 8.50 -2.90
C ASN A 320 -20.21 9.83 -3.56
N PRO A 321 -20.51 9.84 -4.87
CA PRO A 321 -20.92 11.07 -5.57
C PRO A 321 -22.19 11.69 -5.02
N LYS A 322 -23.14 10.88 -4.51
CA LYS A 322 -24.41 11.37 -3.94
C LYS A 322 -24.17 12.15 -2.65
N ASP A 323 -23.37 11.60 -1.73
CA ASP A 323 -23.06 12.27 -0.44
C ASP A 323 -22.34 13.59 -0.67
N THR A 324 -21.45 13.64 -1.66
CA THR A 324 -20.75 14.87 -2.05
C THR A 324 -21.72 15.90 -2.64
N ALA A 325 -22.62 15.48 -3.54
CA ALA A 325 -23.61 16.37 -4.12
C ALA A 325 -24.60 16.91 -3.08
N ASP A 326 -25.03 16.07 -2.13
CA ASP A 326 -25.91 16.47 -1.02
C ASP A 326 -25.20 17.44 -0.05
N SER A 327 -23.92 17.20 0.22
CA SER A 327 -23.10 18.10 1.03
C SER A 327 -22.95 19.48 0.36
N LEU A 328 -22.70 19.52 -0.95
CA LEU A 328 -22.66 20.77 -1.73
C LEU A 328 -24.02 21.49 -1.70
N LYS A 329 -25.12 20.75 -1.87
CA LYS A 329 -26.48 21.30 -1.81
C LYS A 329 -26.78 21.89 -0.43
N LYS A 330 -26.44 21.19 0.66
CA LYS A 330 -26.63 21.66 2.05
C LYS A 330 -25.82 22.92 2.35
N SER A 331 -24.61 23.03 1.80
CA SER A 331 -23.75 24.22 1.96
C SER A 331 -24.12 25.40 1.04
N GLY A 332 -25.16 25.25 0.20
CA GLY A 332 -25.57 26.29 -0.76
C GLY A 332 -24.60 26.46 -1.93
N ALA A 333 -23.76 25.48 -2.15
CA ALA A 333 -22.80 25.44 -3.24
C ALA A 333 -23.39 24.76 -4.47
N PHE A 334 -23.05 25.22 -5.66
CA PHE A 334 -23.50 24.63 -6.92
C PHE A 334 -22.41 24.68 -7.99
N ILE A 335 -22.47 23.74 -8.92
CA ILE A 335 -21.60 23.71 -10.09
C ILE A 335 -22.27 24.57 -11.19
N PRO A 336 -21.58 25.54 -11.79
CA PRO A 336 -22.16 26.37 -12.84
C PRO A 336 -22.73 25.55 -13.99
N GLY A 337 -23.99 25.81 -14.35
CA GLY A 337 -24.68 25.12 -15.46
C GLY A 337 -25.27 23.74 -15.09
N ILE A 338 -25.17 23.29 -13.84
CA ILE A 338 -25.70 21.98 -13.41
C ILE A 338 -26.65 22.18 -12.23
N ARG A 339 -27.82 21.54 -12.28
CA ARG A 339 -28.83 21.62 -11.20
C ARG A 339 -28.32 20.92 -9.95
N PRO A 340 -28.37 21.57 -8.76
CA PRO A 340 -27.98 20.95 -7.49
C PRO A 340 -28.80 19.69 -7.17
N GLY A 341 -28.12 18.66 -6.62
CA GLY A 341 -28.72 17.39 -6.28
C GLY A 341 -28.31 16.25 -7.24
N ASP A 342 -29.26 15.42 -7.68
CA ASP A 342 -28.98 14.22 -8.46
C ASP A 342 -28.22 14.46 -9.77
N GLN A 343 -28.45 15.59 -10.44
CA GLN A 343 -27.71 15.91 -11.66
C GLN A 343 -26.24 16.23 -11.36
N THR A 344 -25.98 16.89 -10.24
CA THR A 344 -24.62 17.13 -9.76
C THR A 344 -23.93 15.80 -9.41
N ALA A 345 -24.64 14.87 -8.76
CA ALA A 345 -24.11 13.54 -8.45
C ALA A 345 -23.73 12.77 -9.73
N LYS A 346 -24.63 12.73 -10.72
CA LYS A 346 -24.37 12.09 -12.03
C LYS A 346 -23.20 12.72 -12.78
N TYR A 347 -23.06 14.03 -12.70
CA TYR A 347 -21.93 14.74 -13.33
C TYR A 347 -20.60 14.39 -12.67
N ILE A 348 -20.56 14.39 -11.33
CA ILE A 348 -19.37 14.01 -10.57
C ILE A 348 -19.02 12.54 -10.85
N ASP A 349 -19.99 11.64 -10.83
CA ASP A 349 -19.81 10.21 -11.13
C ASP A 349 -19.23 9.98 -12.52
N LYS A 350 -19.73 10.68 -13.53
CA LYS A 350 -19.19 10.61 -14.91
C LYS A 350 -17.72 11.08 -14.98
N ILE A 351 -17.37 12.14 -14.27
CA ILE A 351 -15.97 12.62 -14.22
C ILE A 351 -15.11 11.60 -13.49
N MET A 352 -15.57 11.08 -12.37
CA MET A 352 -14.87 10.07 -11.58
C MET A 352 -14.59 8.82 -12.39
N GLY A 353 -15.58 8.29 -13.13
CA GLY A 353 -15.39 7.12 -13.98
C GLY A 353 -14.31 7.34 -15.04
N ARG A 354 -14.26 8.52 -15.66
CA ARG A 354 -13.22 8.89 -16.63
C ARG A 354 -11.84 9.03 -15.99
N LEU A 355 -11.74 9.67 -14.84
CA LEU A 355 -10.49 9.81 -14.09
C LEU A 355 -9.96 8.45 -13.62
N THR A 356 -10.86 7.59 -13.14
CA THR A 356 -10.50 6.23 -12.72
C THR A 356 -9.99 5.39 -13.89
N LEU A 357 -10.60 5.52 -15.07
CA LEU A 357 -10.13 4.81 -16.28
C LEU A 357 -8.69 5.25 -16.65
N VAL A 358 -8.44 6.55 -16.68
CA VAL A 358 -7.11 7.09 -16.98
C VAL A 358 -6.11 6.69 -15.91
N GLY A 359 -6.50 6.78 -14.64
CA GLY A 359 -5.69 6.34 -13.50
C GLY A 359 -5.37 4.84 -13.55
N ALA A 360 -6.35 4.00 -13.85
CA ALA A 360 -6.16 2.55 -13.98
C ALA A 360 -5.21 2.20 -15.13
N ALA A 361 -5.36 2.84 -16.30
CA ALA A 361 -4.47 2.64 -17.43
C ALA A 361 -3.02 3.06 -17.10
N TYR A 362 -2.87 4.20 -16.44
CA TYR A 362 -1.56 4.69 -15.99
C TYR A 362 -0.90 3.73 -14.99
N ILE A 363 -1.61 3.32 -13.92
CA ILE A 363 -1.08 2.41 -12.89
C ILE A 363 -0.69 1.08 -13.54
N THR A 364 -1.55 0.51 -14.40
CA THR A 364 -1.27 -0.75 -15.09
C THR A 364 -0.02 -0.64 -15.94
N LEU A 365 0.15 0.45 -16.68
CA LEU A 365 1.33 0.68 -17.52
C LEU A 365 2.60 0.78 -16.66
N VAL A 366 2.58 1.56 -15.58
CA VAL A 366 3.72 1.72 -14.68
C VAL A 366 4.08 0.40 -14.00
N CYS A 367 3.09 -0.40 -13.58
CA CYS A 367 3.33 -1.67 -12.91
C CYS A 367 3.84 -2.76 -13.87
N LEU A 368 3.41 -2.77 -15.13
CA LEU A 368 3.83 -3.77 -16.11
C LEU A 368 5.15 -3.43 -16.81
N LEU A 369 5.54 -2.15 -16.84
CA LEU A 369 6.75 -1.72 -17.55
C LEU A 369 8.02 -2.46 -17.09
N PRO A 370 8.30 -2.62 -15.78
CA PRO A 370 9.45 -3.40 -15.33
C PRO A 370 9.34 -4.89 -15.63
N GLU A 371 8.15 -5.47 -15.64
CA GLU A 371 7.94 -6.87 -16.04
C GLU A 371 8.41 -7.11 -17.48
N PHE A 372 8.10 -6.20 -18.38
CA PHE A 372 8.61 -6.25 -19.76
C PHE A 372 10.13 -6.05 -19.85
N LEU A 373 10.69 -5.19 -19.00
CA LEU A 373 12.15 -5.00 -18.94
C LEU A 373 12.87 -6.25 -18.43
N ILE A 374 12.33 -6.90 -17.40
CA ILE A 374 12.88 -8.16 -16.87
C ILE A 374 12.85 -9.26 -17.95
N LEU A 375 11.71 -9.40 -18.64
CA LEU A 375 11.56 -10.40 -19.71
C LEU A 375 12.54 -10.18 -20.89
N LYS A 376 12.80 -8.94 -21.25
CA LYS A 376 13.61 -8.61 -22.44
C LYS A 376 15.10 -8.57 -22.14
N PHE A 377 15.50 -8.14 -20.95
CA PHE A 377 16.91 -7.92 -20.59
C PHE A 377 17.43 -8.88 -19.53
N ASN A 378 16.59 -9.81 -19.04
CA ASN A 378 16.94 -10.78 -17.99
C ASN A 378 17.59 -10.12 -16.78
N THR A 379 17.11 -8.93 -16.45
CA THR A 379 17.66 -8.12 -15.34
C THR A 379 17.27 -8.77 -14.02
N PRO A 380 18.20 -8.96 -13.07
CA PRO A 380 17.88 -9.42 -11.72
C PRO A 380 17.21 -8.34 -10.89
N PHE A 381 16.63 -7.37 -11.54
CA PHE A 381 16.16 -6.13 -10.97
C PHE A 381 14.78 -6.35 -10.36
N TYR A 382 14.75 -6.49 -9.04
CA TYR A 382 13.55 -6.54 -8.21
C TYR A 382 12.85 -5.18 -8.02
N PHE A 383 13.14 -4.19 -8.85
CA PHE A 383 12.36 -2.99 -8.96
C PHE A 383 11.14 -3.23 -9.87
N GLY A 384 10.20 -4.05 -9.37
CA GLY A 384 8.89 -4.11 -9.98
C GLY A 384 8.24 -2.73 -10.01
N GLY A 385 7.42 -2.41 -11.02
CA GLY A 385 6.72 -1.12 -11.11
C GLY A 385 5.86 -0.82 -9.89
N THR A 386 5.37 -1.84 -9.22
CA THR A 386 4.65 -1.74 -7.95
C THR A 386 5.51 -1.15 -6.84
N SER A 387 6.76 -1.60 -6.68
CA SER A 387 7.64 -1.08 -5.63
C SER A 387 8.02 0.37 -5.85
N LEU A 388 8.34 0.76 -7.08
CA LEU A 388 8.66 2.13 -7.44
C LEU A 388 7.44 3.05 -7.22
N LEU A 389 6.26 2.61 -7.63
CA LEU A 389 5.01 3.34 -7.44
C LEU A 389 4.71 3.51 -5.95
N ILE A 390 4.87 2.46 -5.14
CA ILE A 390 4.67 2.52 -3.69
C ILE A 390 5.65 3.51 -3.05
N ILE A 391 6.94 3.45 -3.40
CA ILE A 391 7.94 4.37 -2.86
C ILE A 391 7.54 5.82 -3.14
N VAL A 392 7.20 6.15 -4.38
CA VAL A 392 6.88 7.52 -4.78
C VAL A 392 5.59 8.01 -4.12
N VAL A 393 4.51 7.22 -4.21
CA VAL A 393 3.19 7.64 -3.71
C VAL A 393 3.19 7.76 -2.19
N VAL A 394 3.77 6.80 -1.47
CA VAL A 394 3.85 6.85 -0.01
C VAL A 394 4.68 8.04 0.46
N THR A 395 5.81 8.31 -0.21
CA THR A 395 6.63 9.49 0.09
C THR A 395 5.86 10.78 -0.15
N MET A 396 5.12 10.88 -1.25
CA MET A 396 4.31 12.06 -1.56
C MET A 396 3.19 12.26 -0.55
N ASP A 397 2.44 11.21 -0.21
CA ASP A 397 1.37 11.28 0.79
C ASP A 397 1.91 11.65 2.17
N PHE A 398 3.06 11.12 2.55
CA PHE A 398 3.75 11.48 3.78
C PHE A 398 4.14 12.96 3.80
N MET A 399 4.73 13.47 2.71
CA MET A 399 5.10 14.88 2.61
C MET A 399 3.88 15.82 2.67
N VAL A 400 2.77 15.47 2.00
CA VAL A 400 1.53 16.24 2.04
C VAL A 400 0.98 16.32 3.47
N GLN A 401 1.00 15.22 4.21
CA GLN A 401 0.53 15.19 5.59
C GLN A 401 1.44 16.00 6.53
N VAL A 402 2.76 15.90 6.36
CA VAL A 402 3.73 16.74 7.11
C VAL A 402 3.48 18.21 6.83
N GLN A 403 3.26 18.60 5.56
CA GLN A 403 2.96 20.00 5.21
C GLN A 403 1.64 20.47 5.82
N SER A 404 0.60 19.64 5.81
CA SER A 404 -0.68 19.93 6.43
C SER A 404 -0.55 20.22 7.94
N HIS A 405 0.20 19.36 8.64
CA HIS A 405 0.48 19.57 10.07
C HIS A 405 1.33 20.82 10.33
N LEU A 406 2.29 21.13 9.47
CA LEU A 406 3.08 22.37 9.58
C LEU A 406 2.21 23.62 9.42
N MET A 407 1.33 23.63 8.43
CA MET A 407 0.41 24.77 8.20
C MET A 407 -0.56 24.95 9.37
N SER A 408 -1.14 23.86 9.90
CA SER A 408 -2.03 23.91 11.06
C SER A 408 -1.34 24.53 12.29
N ASN A 409 -0.12 24.10 12.58
CA ASN A 409 0.68 24.65 13.69
C ASN A 409 1.05 26.14 13.49
N GLN A 410 1.30 26.57 12.26
CA GLN A 410 1.55 27.99 11.96
C GLN A 410 0.31 28.85 12.17
N TYR A 411 -0.88 28.36 11.76
CA TYR A 411 -2.15 29.03 12.00
C TYR A 411 -2.48 29.19 13.49
N GLU A 412 -2.29 28.15 14.30
CA GLU A 412 -2.45 28.24 15.76
C GLU A 412 -1.49 29.25 16.39
N GLY A 413 -0.25 29.30 15.93
CA GLY A 413 0.73 30.28 16.39
C GLY A 413 0.34 31.71 16.07
N LEU A 414 -0.26 31.95 14.90
CA LEU A 414 -0.78 33.28 14.50
C LEU A 414 -2.02 33.67 15.30
N LEU A 415 -2.96 32.73 15.53
CA LEU A 415 -4.15 32.95 16.34
C LEU A 415 -3.79 33.26 17.79
N LYS A 416 -2.86 32.55 18.40
CA LYS A 416 -2.35 32.87 19.75
C LYS A 416 -1.74 34.26 19.82
N LYS A 417 -0.92 34.65 18.83
CA LYS A 417 -0.35 36.00 18.76
C LYS A 417 -1.40 37.08 18.54
N ALA A 418 -2.45 36.83 17.76
CA ALA A 418 -3.55 37.75 17.52
C ALA A 418 -4.41 37.96 18.80
N ASN A 419 -4.72 36.89 19.53
CA ASN A 419 -5.46 36.97 20.80
C ASN A 419 -4.67 37.70 21.92
N PHE A 420 -3.34 37.57 21.96
CA PHE A 420 -2.51 38.32 22.91
C PHE A 420 -2.49 39.85 22.60
N LYS A 421 -2.63 40.26 21.32
CA LYS A 421 -2.74 41.67 20.96
C LYS A 421 -4.13 42.25 21.20
N GLY A 422 -5.20 41.43 21.18
CA GLY A 422 -6.57 41.88 21.45
C GLY A 422 -6.91 42.05 22.94
N GLY A 423 -6.22 41.37 23.85
CA GLY A 423 -6.47 41.44 25.31
C GLY A 423 -5.84 42.61 26.04
N GLY A 424 -4.98 43.39 25.39
CA GLY A 424 -4.27 44.51 25.99
C GLY A 424 -4.95 45.87 25.89
N SER A 425 -6.06 46.01 25.12
CA SER A 425 -6.72 47.30 24.89
C SER A 425 -8.03 47.55 25.67
N ALA A 426 -8.49 46.59 26.48
CA ALA A 426 -9.75 46.69 27.20
C ALA A 426 -9.65 46.99 28.71
N LYS A 427 -8.48 47.50 29.19
CA LYS A 427 -8.30 47.97 30.57
C LYS A 427 -7.71 49.38 30.60
N LYS A 428 -8.44 50.36 30.05
CA LYS A 428 -8.30 51.80 30.37
C LYS A 428 -9.53 52.53 29.82
N SER A 429 -10.61 52.54 30.55
CA SER A 429 -11.58 53.61 30.68
C SER A 429 -12.45 53.36 31.90
#